data_0d52d4b80f6d71e4141f3b40ec26d967
#
_entry.id   0d52d4b80f6d71e4141f3b40ec26d967
#
_cell.length_a   1.000
_cell.length_b   1.000
_cell.length_c   1.000
_cell.angle_alpha   90.00
_cell.angle_beta   90.00
_cell.angle_gamma   90.00
#
_symmetry.space_group_name_H-M   'P 1'
#
loop_
_entity.id
_entity.type
_entity.pdbx_description
1 polymer ?
#
loop_
_entity_poly.entity_id
_entity_poly.type
_entity_poly.pdbx_seq_one_letter_code
_entity_poly.pdbx_strand_id
1 'polypeptide(L)'
;MLFAGTAESALAQGKGRGGSISTPTQSKESLESMGQVNVGLVPVYPATAECPPVASPFGSETRFDGSLRANPFFGFHSGMDISAKAGTPLIAIAAGEVVHKGHGGPLVGNYVWLRHTPEDTGLPVYLYSRYQHLDQPVKNEIGTRLKVGDYVGPAGNTGTTGPAFGPAGYFHLHLLIFAADGPEYQTQDAIVSQAPGRRYLDPIAIYMTPPNTFNNHALRDLSDGEKRVAIPFQTADGAREPAGTKLVWPLACTKS
;
A
#
# COMPACT_ATOMS: atom_id res chain seq x y z
N MET A 1 27.70 65.71 -3.43
CA MET A 1 28.45 64.74 -2.59
C MET A 1 27.62 63.47 -2.46
N LEU A 2 28.01 62.49 -3.21
CA LEU A 2 27.38 61.14 -3.15
C LEU A 2 28.14 60.31 -2.13
N PHE A 3 27.42 59.66 -1.23
CA PHE A 3 27.96 58.56 -0.45
C PHE A 3 27.33 57.24 -0.96
N ALA A 4 28.17 56.40 -1.53
CA ALA A 4 27.85 55.04 -1.87
C ALA A 4 28.06 54.14 -0.65
N GLY A 5 27.01 53.48 -0.20
CA GLY A 5 27.06 52.44 0.83
C GLY A 5 27.10 51.06 0.19
N THR A 6 28.20 50.38 0.37
CA THR A 6 28.37 48.97 -0.02
C THR A 6 27.65 48.07 0.96
N ALA A 7 26.71 47.27 0.46
CA ALA A 7 26.06 46.17 1.22
C ALA A 7 26.92 44.92 1.12
N GLU A 8 27.54 44.54 2.21
CA GLU A 8 28.15 43.22 2.37
C GLU A 8 27.07 42.16 2.60
N SER A 9 26.96 41.21 1.67
CA SER A 9 26.12 40.03 1.82
C SER A 9 26.83 39.00 2.68
N ALA A 10 26.36 38.80 3.89
CA ALA A 10 26.77 37.71 4.77
C ALA A 10 26.12 36.40 4.28
N LEU A 11 26.94 35.51 3.75
CA LEU A 11 26.60 34.12 3.48
C LEU A 11 26.43 33.38 4.83
N ALA A 12 25.19 33.17 5.26
CA ALA A 12 24.90 32.30 6.38
C ALA A 12 25.01 30.83 5.89
N GLN A 13 26.08 30.16 6.31
CA GLN A 13 26.22 28.69 6.21
C GLN A 13 25.20 28.05 7.14
N GLY A 14 24.09 27.57 6.58
CA GLY A 14 23.13 26.74 7.26
C GLY A 14 23.73 25.37 7.55
N LYS A 15 24.11 25.11 8.80
CA LYS A 15 24.39 23.77 9.31
C LYS A 15 23.11 22.93 9.15
N GLY A 16 23.17 21.91 8.29
CA GLY A 16 22.12 20.92 8.16
C GLY A 16 21.83 20.24 9.50
N ARG A 17 20.75 20.61 10.14
CA ARG A 17 20.17 19.83 11.24
C ARG A 17 19.57 18.59 10.62
N GLY A 18 20.11 17.43 10.97
CA GLY A 18 19.48 16.14 10.74
C GLY A 18 18.07 16.18 11.31
N GLY A 19 17.07 16.28 10.42
CA GLY A 19 15.68 16.26 10.79
C GLY A 19 15.36 14.89 11.41
N SER A 20 15.16 14.86 12.71
CA SER A 20 14.42 13.80 13.38
C SER A 20 13.07 13.73 12.69
N ILE A 21 12.75 12.57 12.07
CA ILE A 21 11.44 12.30 11.52
C ILE A 21 10.49 12.20 12.72
N SER A 22 9.88 13.31 13.09
CA SER A 22 8.74 13.30 13.99
C SER A 22 7.55 12.79 13.20
N THR A 23 7.39 11.47 13.13
CA THR A 23 6.10 10.88 12.80
C THR A 23 5.11 11.47 13.80
N PRO A 24 3.99 12.09 13.37
CA PRO A 24 2.94 12.43 14.31
C PRO A 24 2.64 11.17 15.09
N THR A 25 2.69 11.22 16.41
CA THR A 25 2.42 10.09 17.29
C THR A 25 0.94 9.74 17.18
N GLN A 26 0.57 8.97 16.15
CA GLN A 26 -0.73 8.32 16.11
C GLN A 26 -0.74 7.30 17.23
N SER A 27 -1.70 7.39 18.13
CA SER A 27 -1.85 6.36 19.15
C SER A 27 -2.44 5.09 18.53
N LYS A 28 -2.30 3.95 19.22
CA LYS A 28 -2.93 2.69 18.81
C LYS A 28 -4.44 2.86 18.64
N GLU A 29 -5.09 3.54 19.55
CA GLU A 29 -6.54 3.82 19.53
C GLU A 29 -6.94 4.67 18.32
N SER A 30 -6.10 5.64 17.94
CA SER A 30 -6.32 6.44 16.73
C SER A 30 -6.25 5.59 15.46
N LEU A 31 -5.30 4.67 15.38
CA LEU A 31 -5.18 3.75 14.24
C LEU A 31 -6.36 2.77 14.18
N GLU A 32 -6.74 2.21 15.33
CA GLU A 32 -7.92 1.34 15.43
C GLU A 32 -9.20 2.07 15.01
N SER A 33 -9.41 3.30 15.45
CA SER A 33 -10.59 4.09 15.07
C SER A 33 -10.66 4.35 13.55
N MET A 34 -9.51 4.39 12.88
CA MET A 34 -9.41 4.48 11.42
C MET A 34 -9.49 3.12 10.71
N GLY A 35 -9.84 2.03 11.40
CA GLY A 35 -10.00 0.71 10.82
C GLY A 35 -8.74 -0.16 10.80
N GLN A 36 -7.65 0.22 11.45
CA GLN A 36 -6.48 -0.64 11.55
C GLN A 36 -6.69 -1.70 12.65
N VAL A 37 -7.48 -2.70 12.31
CA VAL A 37 -7.84 -3.83 13.18
C VAL A 37 -7.64 -5.14 12.43
N ASN A 38 -7.36 -6.22 13.13
CA ASN A 38 -7.30 -7.55 12.51
C ASN A 38 -8.72 -7.97 12.08
N VAL A 39 -8.93 -8.11 10.79
CA VAL A 39 -10.22 -8.50 10.18
C VAL A 39 -10.32 -10.02 10.06
N GLY A 40 -9.22 -10.67 9.72
CA GLY A 40 -9.15 -12.11 9.53
C GLY A 40 -9.69 -12.59 8.18
N LEU A 41 -9.70 -11.72 7.14
CA LEU A 41 -10.04 -12.16 5.79
C LEU A 41 -8.99 -13.12 5.24
N VAL A 42 -9.45 -14.13 4.51
CA VAL A 42 -8.60 -15.20 3.96
C VAL A 42 -8.80 -15.26 2.45
N PRO A 43 -7.74 -15.07 1.63
CA PRO A 43 -7.86 -15.21 0.20
C PRO A 43 -8.10 -16.67 -0.19
N VAL A 44 -9.04 -16.90 -1.08
CA VAL A 44 -9.28 -18.20 -1.73
C VAL A 44 -8.70 -18.11 -3.13
N TYR A 45 -7.58 -18.77 -3.32
CA TYR A 45 -6.90 -18.82 -4.62
C TYR A 45 -7.60 -19.79 -5.57
N PRO A 46 -7.61 -19.49 -6.88
CA PRO A 46 -8.23 -20.35 -7.87
C PRO A 46 -7.49 -21.69 -7.97
N ALA A 47 -8.23 -22.79 -8.23
CA ALA A 47 -7.62 -24.09 -8.48
C ALA A 47 -6.92 -24.19 -9.85
N THR A 48 -7.19 -23.23 -10.75
CA THR A 48 -6.68 -23.18 -12.13
C THR A 48 -5.41 -22.37 -12.28
N ALA A 49 -4.93 -21.76 -11.17
CA ALA A 49 -3.72 -20.94 -11.20
C ALA A 49 -3.03 -20.92 -9.84
N GLU A 50 -1.71 -20.82 -9.88
CA GLU A 50 -0.87 -20.57 -8.70
C GLU A 50 -0.61 -19.07 -8.57
N CYS A 51 -1.16 -18.48 -7.52
CA CYS A 51 -0.95 -17.07 -7.20
C CYS A 51 0.02 -16.91 -6.03
N PRO A 52 0.88 -15.87 -6.03
CA PRO A 52 1.75 -15.56 -4.90
C PRO A 52 0.94 -15.38 -3.60
N PRO A 53 1.27 -16.12 -2.52
CA PRO A 53 0.46 -16.14 -1.31
C PRO A 53 0.71 -14.93 -0.41
N VAL A 54 -0.26 -14.64 0.46
CA VAL A 54 -0.10 -13.72 1.58
C VAL A 54 0.86 -14.32 2.59
N ALA A 55 1.95 -13.63 2.86
CA ALA A 55 2.94 -13.99 3.87
C ALA A 55 2.61 -13.39 5.25
N SER A 56 2.01 -12.20 5.26
CA SER A 56 1.58 -11.54 6.49
C SER A 56 0.30 -10.74 6.23
N PRO A 57 -0.83 -11.13 6.84
CA PRO A 57 -2.12 -10.50 6.58
C PRO A 57 -2.22 -9.11 7.20
N PHE A 58 -3.19 -8.33 6.72
CA PHE A 58 -3.57 -7.04 7.30
C PHE A 58 -3.96 -7.19 8.77
N GLY A 59 -3.59 -6.22 9.59
CA GLY A 59 -3.91 -6.20 11.01
C GLY A 59 -3.19 -7.26 11.86
N SER A 60 -2.30 -8.08 11.28
CA SER A 60 -1.55 -9.09 12.01
C SER A 60 -0.64 -8.47 13.06
N GLU A 61 -0.66 -9.01 14.27
CA GLU A 61 0.24 -8.63 15.36
C GLU A 61 1.64 -9.22 15.22
N THR A 62 1.80 -10.21 14.34
CA THR A 62 3.08 -10.88 14.08
C THR A 62 3.54 -10.66 12.64
N ARG A 63 4.86 -10.81 12.43
CA ARG A 63 5.47 -10.93 11.09
C ARG A 63 5.34 -12.36 10.57
N PHE A 64 5.80 -12.59 9.33
CA PHE A 64 5.79 -13.91 8.70
C PHE A 64 6.60 -14.97 9.46
N ASP A 65 7.59 -14.57 10.26
CA ASP A 65 8.43 -15.43 11.09
C ASP A 65 7.87 -15.64 12.51
N GLY A 66 6.67 -15.13 12.81
CA GLY A 66 6.02 -15.21 14.12
C GLY A 66 6.49 -14.17 15.14
N SER A 67 7.48 -13.34 14.82
CA SER A 67 7.93 -12.28 15.73
C SER A 67 6.89 -11.18 15.87
N LEU A 68 6.76 -10.61 17.09
CA LEU A 68 5.79 -9.56 17.37
C LEU A 68 6.14 -8.24 16.66
N ARG A 69 5.13 -7.53 16.21
CA ARG A 69 5.24 -6.17 15.69
C ARG A 69 5.25 -5.17 16.85
N ALA A 70 6.44 -4.91 17.38
CA ALA A 70 6.64 -3.85 18.39
C ALA A 70 6.68 -2.46 17.71
N ASN A 71 6.89 -1.39 18.52
CA ASN A 71 7.18 -0.06 17.99
C ASN A 71 8.24 -0.13 16.84
N PRO A 72 8.07 0.64 15.74
CA PRO A 72 7.10 1.72 15.54
C PRO A 72 5.75 1.27 14.92
N PHE A 73 5.47 -0.02 14.84
CA PHE A 73 4.28 -0.56 14.15
C PHE A 73 3.02 -0.62 15.03
N PHE A 74 3.07 -0.12 16.25
CA PHE A 74 1.94 -0.10 17.22
C PHE A 74 1.25 -1.46 17.41
N GLY A 75 1.93 -2.56 17.10
CA GLY A 75 1.40 -3.91 17.22
C GLY A 75 0.53 -4.39 16.05
N PHE A 76 0.40 -3.61 14.96
CA PHE A 76 -0.44 -3.95 13.81
C PHE A 76 0.29 -3.88 12.49
N HIS A 77 -0.12 -4.74 11.54
CA HIS A 77 0.28 -4.66 10.15
C HIS A 77 -0.66 -3.73 9.38
N SER A 78 -0.15 -2.59 8.89
CA SER A 78 -0.98 -1.57 8.22
C SER A 78 -1.41 -1.94 6.79
N GLY A 79 -0.87 -3.01 6.22
CA GLY A 79 -1.16 -3.52 4.90
C GLY A 79 -1.16 -5.04 4.87
N MET A 80 -0.90 -5.59 3.70
CA MET A 80 -0.76 -7.01 3.45
C MET A 80 0.58 -7.27 2.78
N ASP A 81 1.37 -8.22 3.29
CA ASP A 81 2.60 -8.64 2.63
C ASP A 81 2.33 -9.85 1.75
N ILE A 82 2.71 -9.77 0.48
CA ILE A 82 2.61 -10.86 -0.49
C ILE A 82 4.02 -11.29 -0.87
N SER A 83 4.28 -12.58 -0.77
CA SER A 83 5.58 -13.15 -1.14
C SER A 83 5.93 -12.85 -2.60
N ALA A 84 7.13 -12.35 -2.82
CA ALA A 84 7.64 -12.07 -4.16
C ALA A 84 9.16 -12.29 -4.20
N LYS A 85 9.69 -12.64 -5.37
CA LYS A 85 11.14 -12.63 -5.59
C LYS A 85 11.58 -11.23 -6.00
N ALA A 86 12.88 -10.92 -5.84
CA ALA A 86 13.46 -9.69 -6.34
C ALA A 86 13.12 -9.48 -7.82
N GLY A 87 12.67 -8.28 -8.17
CA GLY A 87 12.35 -7.92 -9.54
C GLY A 87 11.02 -8.47 -10.08
N THR A 88 10.26 -9.26 -9.31
CA THR A 88 8.92 -9.73 -9.74
C THR A 88 8.06 -8.54 -10.16
N PRO A 89 7.46 -8.53 -11.36
CA PRO A 89 6.57 -7.46 -11.78
C PRO A 89 5.33 -7.34 -10.89
N LEU A 90 5.14 -6.17 -10.33
CA LEU A 90 3.90 -5.79 -9.62
C LEU A 90 2.95 -5.15 -10.63
N ILE A 91 1.67 -5.47 -10.53
CA ILE A 91 0.63 -4.99 -11.44
C ILE A 91 -0.45 -4.20 -10.70
N ALA A 92 -1.09 -3.27 -11.39
CA ALA A 92 -2.15 -2.44 -10.85
C ALA A 92 -3.38 -3.27 -10.52
N ILE A 93 -3.82 -3.25 -9.26
CA ILE A 93 -4.99 -4.00 -8.78
C ILE A 93 -6.29 -3.60 -9.49
N ALA A 94 -6.35 -2.39 -9.98
CA ALA A 94 -7.45 -1.81 -10.77
C ALA A 94 -6.88 -0.72 -11.67
N ALA A 95 -7.68 -0.21 -12.61
CA ALA A 95 -7.34 1.04 -13.27
C ALA A 95 -7.18 2.15 -12.23
N GLY A 96 -6.29 3.10 -12.46
CA GLY A 96 -6.03 4.15 -11.47
C GLY A 96 -5.02 5.17 -11.95
N GLU A 97 -4.87 6.23 -11.19
CA GLU A 97 -3.95 7.34 -11.44
C GLU A 97 -2.80 7.32 -10.42
N VAL A 98 -1.57 7.48 -10.87
CA VAL A 98 -0.42 7.70 -10.00
C VAL A 98 -0.57 9.06 -9.33
N VAL A 99 -0.76 9.08 -8.01
CA VAL A 99 -1.01 10.32 -7.25
C VAL A 99 0.15 10.73 -6.34
N HIS A 100 1.03 9.78 -6.02
CA HIS A 100 2.21 10.05 -5.19
C HIS A 100 3.26 8.95 -5.37
N LYS A 101 4.53 9.29 -5.35
CA LYS A 101 5.65 8.33 -5.42
C LYS A 101 6.89 8.91 -4.76
N GLY A 102 7.80 8.05 -4.34
CA GLY A 102 9.06 8.49 -3.75
C GLY A 102 9.79 7.42 -2.98
N HIS A 103 10.64 7.86 -2.06
CA HIS A 103 11.35 7.00 -1.11
C HIS A 103 11.03 7.46 0.32
N GLY A 104 10.36 6.60 1.09
CA GLY A 104 9.84 6.90 2.44
C GLY A 104 10.77 6.47 3.59
N GLY A 105 12.07 6.35 3.34
CA GLY A 105 13.06 6.00 4.37
C GLY A 105 13.06 4.52 4.79
N PRO A 106 13.59 4.19 5.99
CA PRO A 106 13.95 2.83 6.38
C PRO A 106 12.77 1.89 6.71
N LEU A 107 11.53 2.37 6.70
CA LEU A 107 10.34 1.56 6.98
C LEU A 107 9.40 1.45 5.77
N VAL A 108 9.68 2.20 4.69
CA VAL A 108 8.80 2.27 3.51
C VAL A 108 9.57 1.93 2.23
N GLY A 109 10.83 2.38 2.11
CA GLY A 109 11.60 2.23 0.88
C GLY A 109 10.99 2.99 -0.29
N ASN A 110 11.19 2.49 -1.49
CA ASN A 110 10.55 3.02 -2.68
C ASN A 110 9.07 2.66 -2.71
N TYR A 111 8.22 3.62 -3.04
CA TYR A 111 6.77 3.43 -3.05
C TYR A 111 6.10 4.20 -4.18
N VAL A 112 4.88 3.77 -4.48
CA VAL A 112 3.92 4.50 -5.33
C VAL A 112 2.52 4.34 -4.79
N TRP A 113 1.74 5.42 -4.88
CA TRP A 113 0.31 5.45 -4.60
C TRP A 113 -0.49 5.57 -5.90
N LEU A 114 -1.50 4.73 -6.02
CA LEU A 114 -2.52 4.85 -7.06
C LEU A 114 -3.85 5.25 -6.41
N ARG A 115 -4.56 6.20 -7.03
CA ARG A 115 -5.96 6.51 -6.73
C ARG A 115 -6.85 5.81 -7.74
N HIS A 116 -7.86 5.12 -7.25
CA HIS A 116 -8.86 4.42 -8.03
C HIS A 116 -10.24 5.05 -7.77
N THR A 117 -10.95 5.41 -8.83
CA THR A 117 -12.31 5.92 -8.73
C THR A 117 -13.34 4.77 -8.62
N PRO A 118 -14.59 5.05 -8.23
CA PRO A 118 -15.67 4.06 -8.31
C PRO A 118 -15.82 3.42 -9.70
N GLU A 119 -15.61 4.18 -10.77
CA GLU A 119 -15.66 3.67 -12.16
C GLU A 119 -14.51 2.72 -12.45
N ASP A 120 -13.33 2.98 -11.91
CA ASP A 120 -12.13 2.13 -12.09
C ASP A 120 -12.30 0.75 -11.47
N THR A 121 -12.92 0.69 -10.29
CA THR A 121 -13.03 -0.51 -9.48
C THR A 121 -14.39 -1.20 -9.58
N GLY A 122 -15.45 -0.43 -9.85
CA GLY A 122 -16.85 -0.86 -9.70
C GLY A 122 -17.32 -0.87 -8.25
N LEU A 123 -16.54 -0.34 -7.31
CA LEU A 123 -16.89 -0.22 -5.90
C LEU A 123 -17.42 1.18 -5.60
N PRO A 124 -18.30 1.36 -4.59
CA PRO A 124 -18.95 2.65 -4.32
C PRO A 124 -18.07 3.63 -3.51
N VAL A 125 -16.76 3.41 -3.47
CA VAL A 125 -15.78 4.20 -2.71
C VAL A 125 -14.56 4.50 -3.57
N TYR A 126 -13.86 5.59 -3.27
CA TYR A 126 -12.52 5.81 -3.77
C TYR A 126 -11.55 4.88 -3.04
N LEU A 127 -10.59 4.31 -3.76
CA LEU A 127 -9.50 3.56 -3.17
C LEU A 127 -8.17 4.25 -3.43
N TYR A 128 -7.29 4.18 -2.45
CA TYR A 128 -5.89 4.58 -2.56
C TYR A 128 -5.03 3.37 -2.20
N SER A 129 -4.29 2.84 -3.18
CA SER A 129 -3.40 1.70 -2.97
C SER A 129 -1.94 2.13 -2.97
N ARG A 130 -1.17 1.74 -1.94
CA ARG A 130 0.27 1.94 -1.88
C ARG A 130 1.00 0.63 -2.09
N TYR A 131 1.84 0.60 -3.12
CA TYR A 131 2.83 -0.44 -3.38
C TYR A 131 4.14 0.03 -2.77
N GLN A 132 4.74 -0.78 -1.92
CA GLN A 132 5.87 -0.39 -1.09
C GLN A 132 6.98 -1.45 -1.14
N HIS A 133 8.19 -1.07 -0.74
CA HIS A 133 9.42 -1.87 -0.81
C HIS A 133 9.88 -2.20 -2.22
N LEU A 134 9.51 -1.36 -3.20
CA LEU A 134 9.91 -1.55 -4.59
C LEU A 134 11.44 -1.54 -4.73
N ASP A 135 11.97 -2.38 -5.63
CA ASP A 135 13.41 -2.49 -5.87
C ASP A 135 14.00 -1.17 -6.42
N GLN A 136 13.23 -0.49 -7.26
CA GLN A 136 13.62 0.76 -7.90
C GLN A 136 12.50 1.79 -7.83
N PRO A 137 12.83 3.10 -7.94
CA PRO A 137 11.82 4.14 -8.09
C PRO A 137 10.91 3.88 -9.31
N VAL A 138 9.62 4.12 -9.14
CA VAL A 138 8.62 3.95 -10.21
C VAL A 138 8.84 4.99 -11.30
N LYS A 139 8.84 4.53 -12.56
CA LYS A 139 9.06 5.39 -13.74
C LYS A 139 7.82 6.21 -14.12
N ASN A 140 6.61 5.67 -13.87
CA ASN A 140 5.37 6.37 -14.19
C ASN A 140 5.29 7.72 -13.46
N GLU A 141 5.03 8.79 -14.16
CA GLU A 141 4.91 10.13 -13.58
C GLU A 141 3.58 10.30 -12.84
N ILE A 142 3.55 11.23 -11.86
CA ILE A 142 2.30 11.63 -11.19
C ILE A 142 1.32 12.14 -12.25
N GLY A 143 0.05 11.71 -12.16
CA GLY A 143 -0.97 11.94 -13.17
C GLY A 143 -1.08 10.84 -14.25
N THR A 144 -0.10 9.92 -14.33
CA THR A 144 -0.20 8.79 -15.27
C THR A 144 -1.38 7.89 -14.92
N ARG A 145 -2.23 7.60 -15.91
CA ARG A 145 -3.33 6.63 -15.79
C ARG A 145 -2.84 5.23 -16.17
N LEU A 146 -2.99 4.28 -15.27
CA LEU A 146 -2.76 2.86 -15.49
C LEU A 146 -4.09 2.13 -15.70
N LYS A 147 -4.08 1.09 -16.52
CA LYS A 147 -5.18 0.13 -16.62
C LYS A 147 -5.02 -0.95 -15.57
N VAL A 148 -6.11 -1.68 -15.28
CA VAL A 148 -6.03 -2.88 -14.44
C VAL A 148 -5.02 -3.88 -15.06
N GLY A 149 -4.10 -4.37 -14.22
CA GLY A 149 -3.05 -5.30 -14.66
C GLY A 149 -1.83 -4.66 -15.33
N ASP A 150 -1.80 -3.34 -15.53
CA ASP A 150 -0.61 -2.65 -16.04
C ASP A 150 0.54 -2.74 -15.02
N TYR A 151 1.76 -2.74 -15.54
CA TYR A 151 2.98 -2.78 -14.73
C TYR A 151 3.11 -1.53 -13.86
N VAL A 152 3.32 -1.76 -12.55
CA VAL A 152 3.54 -0.70 -11.56
C VAL A 152 5.02 -0.51 -11.26
N GLY A 153 5.73 -1.59 -10.98
CA GLY A 153 7.15 -1.56 -10.60
C GLY A 153 7.65 -2.95 -10.22
N PRO A 154 8.96 -3.12 -9.96
CA PRO A 154 9.54 -4.39 -9.53
C PRO A 154 9.42 -4.57 -8.02
N ALA A 155 9.03 -5.75 -7.56
CA ALA A 155 9.11 -6.11 -6.15
C ALA A 155 10.56 -6.05 -5.65
N GLY A 156 10.75 -5.56 -4.45
CA GLY A 156 12.06 -5.39 -3.85
C GLY A 156 12.07 -5.63 -2.34
N ASN A 157 13.06 -5.09 -1.69
CA ASN A 157 13.21 -5.09 -0.24
C ASN A 157 13.67 -3.73 0.32
N THR A 158 13.54 -2.65 -0.45
CA THR A 158 13.94 -1.32 0.02
C THR A 158 13.12 -0.92 1.25
N GLY A 159 13.76 -0.36 2.26
CA GLY A 159 13.11 -0.01 3.52
C GLY A 159 12.78 -1.20 4.44
N THR A 160 13.25 -2.42 4.13
CA THR A 160 13.02 -3.61 4.97
C THR A 160 14.27 -4.08 5.72
N THR A 161 15.33 -3.27 5.76
CA THR A 161 16.56 -3.56 6.47
C THR A 161 16.68 -2.74 7.75
N GLY A 162 17.49 -3.22 8.70
CA GLY A 162 17.77 -2.52 9.95
C GLY A 162 17.07 -3.12 11.17
N PRO A 163 17.03 -2.40 12.30
CA PRO A 163 16.59 -2.96 13.59
C PRO A 163 15.16 -3.54 13.59
N ALA A 164 14.28 -3.03 12.70
CA ALA A 164 12.91 -3.48 12.64
C ALA A 164 12.71 -4.75 11.78
N PHE A 165 13.66 -5.06 10.87
CA PHE A 165 13.50 -6.12 9.88
C PHE A 165 14.68 -7.10 9.83
N GLY A 166 15.75 -6.80 10.57
CA GLY A 166 17.02 -7.54 10.48
C GLY A 166 17.95 -7.04 9.36
N PRO A 167 19.20 -7.56 9.31
CA PRO A 167 20.24 -7.03 8.42
C PRO A 167 20.01 -7.34 6.94
N ALA A 168 19.33 -8.44 6.61
CA ALA A 168 19.12 -8.88 5.23
C ALA A 168 17.84 -8.32 4.61
N GLY A 169 16.84 -7.93 5.42
CA GLY A 169 15.50 -7.65 4.94
C GLY A 169 14.86 -8.89 4.28
N TYR A 170 13.75 -8.70 3.60
CA TYR A 170 13.12 -9.75 2.80
C TYR A 170 12.34 -9.15 1.61
N PHE A 171 12.26 -9.91 0.52
CA PHE A 171 11.58 -9.49 -0.70
C PHE A 171 10.09 -9.80 -0.62
N HIS A 172 9.26 -8.77 -0.81
CA HIS A 172 7.81 -8.89 -0.81
C HIS A 172 7.18 -7.62 -1.39
N LEU A 173 5.90 -7.70 -1.73
CA LEU A 173 5.05 -6.52 -1.87
C LEU A 173 4.37 -6.26 -0.54
N HIS A 174 4.56 -5.08 0.06
CA HIS A 174 3.64 -4.56 1.07
C HIS A 174 2.58 -3.71 0.36
N LEU A 175 1.33 -4.18 0.36
CA LEU A 175 0.17 -3.49 -0.20
C LEU A 175 -0.68 -2.90 0.92
N LEU A 176 -0.82 -1.57 0.94
CA LEU A 176 -1.71 -0.86 1.84
C LEU A 176 -2.86 -0.26 1.05
N ILE A 177 -4.08 -0.35 1.57
CA ILE A 177 -5.26 0.26 0.96
C ILE A 177 -5.97 1.17 1.96
N PHE A 178 -6.33 2.39 1.49
CA PHE A 178 -7.32 3.25 2.11
C PHE A 178 -8.58 3.28 1.27
N ALA A 179 -9.74 3.22 1.93
CA ALA A 179 -11.00 3.64 1.35
C ALA A 179 -11.29 5.10 1.74
N ALA A 180 -11.94 5.83 0.86
CA ALA A 180 -12.35 7.21 1.08
C ALA A 180 -13.71 7.49 0.40
N ASP A 181 -14.41 8.52 0.88
CA ASP A 181 -15.75 8.86 0.40
C ASP A 181 -15.71 9.92 -0.73
N GLY A 182 -14.53 10.50 -1.00
CA GLY A 182 -14.31 11.50 -2.05
C GLY A 182 -12.94 11.43 -2.70
N PRO A 183 -12.75 12.18 -3.81
CA PRO A 183 -11.51 12.15 -4.60
C PRO A 183 -10.39 13.03 -4.05
N GLU A 184 -10.69 13.91 -3.10
CA GLU A 184 -9.75 14.88 -2.56
C GLU A 184 -8.70 14.17 -1.71
N TYR A 185 -7.46 14.61 -1.81
CA TYR A 185 -6.36 14.10 -0.99
C TYR A 185 -5.26 15.14 -0.85
N GLN A 186 -4.43 14.93 0.14
CA GLN A 186 -3.13 15.59 0.27
C GLN A 186 -2.06 14.52 0.44
N THR A 187 -0.83 14.87 0.17
CA THR A 187 0.32 14.00 0.38
C THR A 187 1.24 14.62 1.42
N GLN A 188 1.67 13.80 2.38
CA GLN A 188 2.67 14.19 3.36
C GLN A 188 3.62 13.01 3.58
N ASP A 189 4.92 13.24 3.41
CA ASP A 189 5.94 12.19 3.44
C ASP A 189 5.57 11.05 2.46
N ALA A 190 5.46 9.83 2.94
CA ALA A 190 5.07 8.66 2.14
C ALA A 190 3.57 8.31 2.25
N ILE A 191 2.73 9.24 2.70
CA ILE A 191 1.31 8.98 2.99
C ILE A 191 0.41 9.88 2.13
N VAL A 192 -0.66 9.28 1.60
CA VAL A 192 -1.85 9.99 1.15
C VAL A 192 -2.74 10.24 2.37
N SER A 193 -3.02 11.50 2.65
CA SER A 193 -3.77 11.96 3.83
C SER A 193 -4.95 12.85 3.43
N GLN A 194 -5.77 13.22 4.41
CA GLN A 194 -6.87 14.17 4.27
C GLN A 194 -7.92 13.83 3.20
N ALA A 195 -8.00 12.58 2.73
CA ALA A 195 -9.11 12.14 1.91
C ALA A 195 -10.39 12.07 2.80
N PRO A 196 -11.56 12.57 2.32
CA PRO A 196 -12.80 12.53 3.08
C PRO A 196 -13.17 11.10 3.51
N GLY A 197 -13.50 10.89 4.78
CA GLY A 197 -13.84 9.57 5.30
C GLY A 197 -12.74 8.52 5.19
N ARG A 198 -11.47 8.95 5.05
CA ARG A 198 -10.32 8.03 4.90
C ARG A 198 -10.25 7.03 6.04
N ARG A 199 -10.18 5.76 5.67
CA ARG A 199 -10.06 4.64 6.60
C ARG A 199 -9.17 3.54 6.02
N TYR A 200 -8.45 2.83 6.88
CA TYR A 200 -7.75 1.62 6.48
C TYR A 200 -8.74 0.58 6.01
N LEU A 201 -8.39 -0.14 4.96
CA LEU A 201 -9.15 -1.28 4.47
C LEU A 201 -8.22 -2.48 4.33
N ASP A 202 -8.66 -3.64 4.81
CA ASP A 202 -7.98 -4.90 4.51
C ASP A 202 -7.93 -5.07 2.98
N PRO A 203 -6.73 -5.21 2.38
CA PRO A 203 -6.60 -5.31 0.93
C PRO A 203 -7.40 -6.44 0.30
N ILE A 204 -7.75 -7.50 1.05
CA ILE A 204 -8.60 -8.59 0.56
C ILE A 204 -10.06 -8.14 0.43
N ALA A 205 -10.50 -7.18 1.23
CA ALA A 205 -11.89 -6.72 1.24
C ALA A 205 -12.37 -6.15 -0.11
N ILE A 206 -11.46 -5.63 -0.95
CA ILE A 206 -11.82 -5.09 -2.26
C ILE A 206 -12.37 -6.16 -3.22
N TYR A 207 -12.05 -7.43 -3.00
CA TYR A 207 -12.48 -8.56 -3.82
C TYR A 207 -13.78 -9.20 -3.34
N MET A 208 -14.31 -8.76 -2.19
CA MET A 208 -15.57 -9.30 -1.68
C MET A 208 -16.75 -8.90 -2.59
N THR A 209 -17.63 -9.86 -2.83
CA THR A 209 -18.90 -9.56 -3.51
C THR A 209 -19.79 -8.71 -2.59
N PRO A 210 -20.50 -7.70 -3.09
CA PRO A 210 -21.46 -6.93 -2.29
C PRO A 210 -22.52 -7.81 -1.61
N PRO A 211 -23.02 -7.42 -0.41
CA PRO A 211 -22.80 -6.14 0.23
C PRO A 211 -21.51 -6.10 1.08
N ASN A 212 -20.53 -5.34 0.63
CA ASN A 212 -19.32 -5.05 1.40
C ASN A 212 -19.47 -3.65 2.02
N THR A 213 -19.22 -3.54 3.30
CA THR A 213 -19.34 -2.25 4.01
C THR A 213 -18.10 -1.37 3.86
N PHE A 214 -17.00 -1.86 3.30
CA PHE A 214 -15.70 -1.18 3.24
C PHE A 214 -15.28 -0.59 4.59
N ASN A 215 -15.60 -1.31 5.67
CA ASN A 215 -15.36 -0.95 7.05
C ASN A 215 -14.82 -2.18 7.80
N ASN A 216 -13.57 -2.15 8.19
CA ASN A 216 -12.89 -3.27 8.83
C ASN A 216 -13.51 -3.69 10.16
N HIS A 217 -14.12 -2.78 10.91
CA HIS A 217 -14.83 -3.15 12.14
C HIS A 217 -16.03 -4.04 11.86
N ALA A 218 -16.81 -3.71 10.83
CA ALA A 218 -17.95 -4.55 10.42
C ALA A 218 -17.48 -5.87 9.79
N LEU A 219 -16.41 -5.83 8.99
CA LEU A 219 -15.85 -7.04 8.37
C LEU A 219 -15.27 -8.01 9.39
N ARG A 220 -14.71 -7.50 10.49
CA ARG A 220 -14.19 -8.33 11.58
C ARG A 220 -15.25 -9.23 12.20
N ASP A 221 -16.50 -8.77 12.23
CA ASP A 221 -17.61 -9.46 12.88
C ASP A 221 -18.31 -10.49 11.95
N LEU A 222 -17.84 -10.65 10.70
CA LEU A 222 -18.32 -11.68 9.78
C LEU A 222 -17.97 -13.09 10.28
N SER A 223 -18.77 -14.07 9.87
CA SER A 223 -18.48 -15.49 10.10
C SER A 223 -17.24 -15.96 9.32
N ASP A 224 -16.60 -17.03 9.75
CA ASP A 224 -15.42 -17.59 9.09
C ASP A 224 -15.67 -17.95 7.62
N GLY A 225 -16.90 -18.39 7.28
CA GLY A 225 -17.29 -18.67 5.91
C GLY A 225 -17.32 -17.41 5.04
N GLU A 226 -17.87 -16.32 5.55
CA GLU A 226 -17.95 -15.03 4.86
C GLU A 226 -16.57 -14.36 4.71
N LYS A 227 -15.61 -14.68 5.58
CA LYS A 227 -14.23 -14.19 5.51
C LYS A 227 -13.40 -14.84 4.42
N ARG A 228 -13.90 -15.87 3.75
CA ARG A 228 -13.21 -16.55 2.63
C ARG A 228 -13.54 -15.85 1.32
N VAL A 229 -12.55 -15.14 0.76
CA VAL A 229 -12.74 -14.24 -0.39
C VAL A 229 -12.04 -14.78 -1.62
N ALA A 230 -12.79 -15.10 -2.68
CA ALA A 230 -12.24 -15.52 -3.96
C ALA A 230 -11.47 -14.39 -4.61
N ILE A 231 -10.25 -14.66 -5.08
CA ILE A 231 -9.34 -13.68 -5.65
C ILE A 231 -9.46 -13.65 -7.17
N PRO A 232 -9.88 -12.52 -7.78
CA PRO A 232 -9.71 -12.31 -9.22
C PRO A 232 -8.22 -12.15 -9.53
N PHE A 233 -7.79 -12.66 -10.66
CA PHE A 233 -6.36 -12.65 -11.01
C PHE A 233 -6.11 -12.37 -12.49
N GLN A 234 -4.87 -12.03 -12.80
CA GLN A 234 -4.33 -11.93 -14.15
C GLN A 234 -3.16 -12.89 -14.28
N THR A 235 -3.09 -13.58 -15.41
CA THR A 235 -1.93 -14.42 -15.77
C THR A 235 -0.86 -13.62 -16.49
N ALA A 236 0.33 -14.18 -16.62
CA ALA A 236 1.48 -13.48 -17.22
C ALA A 236 1.25 -13.08 -18.70
N ASP A 237 0.36 -13.76 -19.40
CA ASP A 237 -0.08 -13.41 -20.77
C ASP A 237 -1.16 -12.31 -20.81
N GLY A 238 -1.56 -11.79 -19.66
CA GLY A 238 -2.55 -10.71 -19.53
C GLY A 238 -4.01 -11.18 -19.49
N ALA A 239 -4.28 -12.50 -19.55
CA ALA A 239 -5.64 -13.01 -19.40
C ALA A 239 -6.12 -12.84 -17.95
N ARG A 240 -7.38 -12.42 -17.79
CA ARG A 240 -7.97 -12.15 -16.46
C ARG A 240 -9.13 -13.10 -16.17
N GLU A 241 -9.22 -13.53 -14.94
CA GLU A 241 -10.31 -14.33 -14.41
C GLU A 241 -10.90 -13.71 -13.14
N PRO A 242 -12.24 -13.51 -13.10
CA PRO A 242 -13.18 -13.67 -14.21
C PRO A 242 -12.91 -12.66 -15.34
N ALA A 243 -13.26 -13.04 -16.58
CA ALA A 243 -13.11 -12.16 -17.72
C ALA A 243 -13.86 -10.83 -17.50
N GLY A 244 -13.20 -9.71 -17.86
CA GLY A 244 -13.78 -8.39 -17.68
C GLY A 244 -13.73 -7.85 -16.24
N THR A 245 -13.13 -8.57 -15.29
CA THR A 245 -12.95 -8.05 -13.93
C THR A 245 -12.21 -6.72 -13.94
N LYS A 246 -12.66 -5.80 -13.09
CA LYS A 246 -12.02 -4.50 -12.85
C LYS A 246 -10.96 -4.56 -11.75
N LEU A 247 -10.86 -5.68 -11.04
CA LEU A 247 -9.95 -5.89 -9.92
C LEU A 247 -9.15 -7.17 -10.18
N VAL A 248 -7.85 -7.15 -9.87
CA VAL A 248 -6.97 -8.32 -9.96
C VAL A 248 -6.01 -8.37 -8.79
N TRP A 249 -5.49 -9.57 -8.49
CA TRP A 249 -4.38 -9.74 -7.56
C TRP A 249 -3.16 -8.95 -8.03
N PRO A 250 -2.39 -8.30 -7.13
CA PRO A 250 -1.32 -7.35 -7.52
C PRO A 250 -0.07 -7.98 -8.12
N LEU A 251 -0.04 -9.30 -8.27
CA LEU A 251 0.99 -10.07 -8.96
C LEU A 251 0.33 -11.04 -9.93
N ALA A 252 0.97 -11.24 -11.09
CA ALA A 252 0.47 -12.23 -12.04
C ALA A 252 0.53 -13.65 -11.44
N CYS A 253 -0.52 -14.42 -11.69
CA CYS A 253 -0.57 -15.85 -11.36
C CYS A 253 -0.08 -16.69 -12.54
N THR A 254 0.46 -17.88 -12.27
CA THR A 254 0.80 -18.88 -13.30
C THR A 254 -0.33 -19.84 -13.48
N LYS A 255 -0.68 -20.18 -14.72
CA LYS A 255 -1.67 -21.26 -14.99
C LYS A 255 -1.12 -22.58 -14.49
N SER A 256 -1.97 -23.35 -13.78
CA SER A 256 -1.68 -24.72 -13.34
C SER A 256 -1.68 -25.67 -14.51
#